data_01fd4053d101d982baf96a1fbe178c8e
#
_entry.id   01fd4053d101d982baf96a1fbe178c8e
#
_cell.length_a   1.000
_cell.length_b   1.000
_cell.length_c   1.000
_cell.angle_alpha   90.00
_cell.angle_beta   90.00
_cell.angle_gamma   90.00
#
_symmetry.space_group_name_H-M   'P 1'
#
loop_
_entity.id
_entity.type
_entity.pdbx_description
1 polymer ?
#
loop_
_entity_poly.entity_id
_entity_poly.type
_entity_poly.pdbx_seq_one_letter_code
_entity_poly.pdbx_strand_id
1 'polypeptide(L)'
;MHHDVIVLGAGLAGLSAARDLAAVGTDVLVLEARDRVGGRVEQTRTPDGRFVQLGGEVVGHAHTAYLQLAKELGLELVPSYVAEPGRMTRATPEGSSAGDPPHWFGPGDAALHERLGAEFGALAATVDPDDPWSHPDASALDRLSVADWLRSRQASPAVVRLWEIGQLALAGGSYERISLLAALRKSAAVPGSGKGDYDYDDWEGLRLADGSATLAEVMGRELGPRIRLGSPVAALDIRPGRCAVRLVTGEVLTATAVVSALPVGPLRDVSISGVSEARLASLHRQRHATAAKFAAVYDRPFWRDTDLNGLSEAEGVLGSTWPQNEGVLSALIPPERYGVLLGTPPHLRTPELLAEMAGMFGDEALRPAACHLRLWGTDPWTQGYVTQWPPGEVMAVGPLHGTHEPPFYVCGSDQWVAGYMEGAVRTGRAAAEEALRRG
;
A
#
# COMPACT_ATOMS: atom_id res chain seq x y z
N MET A 1 -24.97 -23.12 8.49
CA MET A 1 -25.69 -21.82 8.59
C MET A 1 -25.63 -21.16 7.23
N HIS A 2 -26.67 -20.46 6.86
CA HIS A 2 -26.75 -19.70 5.61
C HIS A 2 -26.83 -18.23 5.96
N HIS A 3 -26.03 -17.39 5.27
CA HIS A 3 -25.95 -15.93 5.45
C HIS A 3 -26.40 -15.22 4.17
N ASP A 4 -26.77 -13.98 4.24
CA ASP A 4 -27.01 -13.18 3.03
C ASP A 4 -25.67 -12.95 2.31
N VAL A 5 -24.64 -12.51 3.05
CA VAL A 5 -23.32 -12.24 2.50
C VAL A 5 -22.22 -12.81 3.40
N ILE A 6 -21.24 -13.48 2.82
CA ILE A 6 -19.97 -13.80 3.48
C ILE A 6 -18.89 -12.90 2.90
N VAL A 7 -18.18 -12.18 3.79
CA VAL A 7 -17.03 -11.33 3.46
C VAL A 7 -15.74 -12.07 3.83
N LEU A 8 -14.80 -12.18 2.89
CA LEU A 8 -13.52 -12.87 3.08
C LEU A 8 -12.42 -11.86 3.36
N GLY A 9 -11.90 -11.88 4.59
CA GLY A 9 -10.86 -10.98 5.10
C GLY A 9 -11.43 -9.80 5.89
N ALA A 10 -10.87 -9.58 7.09
CA ALA A 10 -11.17 -8.44 7.97
C ALA A 10 -10.11 -7.32 7.88
N GLY A 11 -9.56 -7.07 6.68
CA GLY A 11 -8.82 -5.86 6.37
C GLY A 11 -9.77 -4.68 6.18
N LEU A 12 -9.23 -3.47 5.95
CA LEU A 12 -10.05 -2.26 5.81
C LEU A 12 -11.16 -2.40 4.74
N ALA A 13 -10.87 -3.07 3.63
CA ALA A 13 -11.85 -3.29 2.57
C ALA A 13 -13.02 -4.17 3.02
N GLY A 14 -12.72 -5.34 3.60
CA GLY A 14 -13.76 -6.26 4.07
C GLY A 14 -14.56 -5.69 5.24
N LEU A 15 -13.91 -4.97 6.16
CA LEU A 15 -14.58 -4.30 7.27
C LEU A 15 -15.50 -3.17 6.77
N SER A 16 -15.05 -2.37 5.79
CA SER A 16 -15.89 -1.33 5.18
C SER A 16 -17.10 -1.93 4.48
N ALA A 17 -16.91 -2.99 3.69
CA ALA A 17 -18.01 -3.69 3.04
C ALA A 17 -19.00 -4.28 4.05
N ALA A 18 -18.49 -4.98 5.05
CA ALA A 18 -19.35 -5.62 6.07
C ALA A 18 -20.13 -4.59 6.91
N ARG A 19 -19.50 -3.44 7.22
CA ARG A 19 -20.16 -2.36 7.97
C ARG A 19 -21.32 -1.77 7.17
N ASP A 20 -21.11 -1.44 5.91
CA ASP A 20 -22.14 -0.86 5.06
C ASP A 20 -23.31 -1.85 4.81
N LEU A 21 -23.00 -3.14 4.59
CA LEU A 21 -24.02 -4.19 4.48
C LEU A 21 -24.81 -4.37 5.79
N ALA A 22 -24.14 -4.45 6.92
CA ALA A 22 -24.78 -4.60 8.23
C ALA A 22 -25.66 -3.39 8.61
N ALA A 23 -25.28 -2.18 8.19
CA ALA A 23 -26.04 -0.95 8.47
C ALA A 23 -27.45 -0.96 7.86
N VAL A 24 -27.67 -1.73 6.79
CA VAL A 24 -28.99 -1.88 6.15
C VAL A 24 -29.71 -3.18 6.56
N GLY A 25 -29.17 -3.90 7.57
CA GLY A 25 -29.81 -5.08 8.14
C GLY A 25 -29.47 -6.41 7.45
N THR A 26 -28.51 -6.43 6.52
CA THR A 26 -28.02 -7.65 5.88
C THR A 26 -27.38 -8.60 6.91
N ASP A 27 -27.67 -9.90 6.83
CA ASP A 27 -26.98 -10.93 7.64
C ASP A 27 -25.58 -11.20 7.04
N VAL A 28 -24.56 -10.57 7.65
CA VAL A 28 -23.16 -10.60 7.20
C VAL A 28 -22.31 -11.41 8.15
N LEU A 29 -21.51 -12.32 7.60
CA LEU A 29 -20.42 -13.00 8.29
C LEU A 29 -19.07 -12.61 7.67
N VAL A 30 -18.14 -12.11 8.46
CA VAL A 30 -16.74 -11.84 8.04
C VAL A 30 -15.84 -12.98 8.49
N LEU A 31 -15.08 -13.58 7.57
CA LEU A 31 -14.10 -14.62 7.84
C LEU A 31 -12.69 -14.06 7.73
N GLU A 32 -11.94 -14.07 8.82
CA GLU A 32 -10.54 -13.60 8.86
C GLU A 32 -9.61 -14.77 9.22
N ALA A 33 -8.50 -14.85 8.47
CA ALA A 33 -7.53 -15.93 8.66
C ALA A 33 -6.69 -15.76 9.93
N ARG A 34 -6.41 -14.51 10.33
CA ARG A 34 -5.64 -14.16 11.53
C ARG A 34 -6.51 -14.17 12.78
N ASP A 35 -5.86 -13.95 13.91
CA ASP A 35 -6.47 -13.70 15.22
C ASP A 35 -6.77 -12.22 15.48
N ARG A 36 -6.60 -11.36 14.50
CA ARG A 36 -6.83 -9.90 14.53
C ARG A 36 -7.45 -9.37 13.23
N VAL A 37 -8.10 -8.24 13.34
CA VAL A 37 -8.56 -7.43 12.20
C VAL A 37 -7.42 -6.53 11.66
N GLY A 38 -7.67 -5.79 10.58
CA GLY A 38 -6.83 -4.75 10.01
C GLY A 38 -6.03 -5.18 8.76
N GLY A 39 -5.76 -6.49 8.60
CA GLY A 39 -5.00 -6.96 7.43
C GLY A 39 -3.60 -6.32 7.35
N ARG A 40 -3.37 -5.50 6.31
CA ARG A 40 -2.11 -4.77 6.08
C ARG A 40 -1.93 -3.50 6.92
N VAL A 41 -2.91 -3.08 7.73
CA VAL A 41 -2.70 -2.13 8.83
C VAL A 41 -2.48 -2.92 10.12
N GLU A 42 -1.37 -2.65 10.77
CA GLU A 42 -0.94 -3.33 11.99
C GLU A 42 -0.15 -2.36 12.84
N GLN A 43 -0.41 -2.34 14.13
CA GLN A 43 0.35 -1.51 15.07
C GLN A 43 0.54 -2.25 16.39
N THR A 44 1.56 -1.84 17.12
CA THR A 44 1.79 -2.20 18.52
C THR A 44 1.96 -0.93 19.36
N ARG A 45 2.07 -1.08 20.66
CA ARG A 45 2.34 0.05 21.57
C ARG A 45 3.59 -0.21 22.39
N THR A 46 4.34 0.85 22.61
CA THR A 46 5.45 0.87 23.55
C THR A 46 4.92 0.87 25.01
N PRO A 47 5.77 0.54 26.00
CA PRO A 47 5.36 0.59 27.41
C PRO A 47 4.87 1.99 27.87
N ASP A 48 5.36 3.06 27.26
CA ASP A 48 4.95 4.45 27.52
C ASP A 48 3.72 4.88 26.72
N GLY A 49 3.09 3.96 25.97
CA GLY A 49 1.83 4.15 25.28
C GLY A 49 1.93 4.68 23.84
N ARG A 50 3.12 5.05 23.34
CA ARG A 50 3.30 5.45 21.94
C ARG A 50 2.95 4.28 21.01
N PHE A 51 2.27 4.54 19.91
CA PHE A 51 2.03 3.52 18.90
C PHE A 51 3.26 3.36 17.99
N VAL A 52 3.45 2.13 17.50
CA VAL A 52 4.42 1.78 16.46
C VAL A 52 3.67 1.08 15.35
N GLN A 53 3.57 1.72 14.20
CA GLN A 53 2.86 1.22 13.03
C GLN A 53 3.78 0.31 12.21
N LEU A 54 3.33 -0.92 11.99
CA LEU A 54 4.07 -1.97 11.30
C LEU A 54 3.51 -2.26 9.89
N GLY A 55 2.47 -1.54 9.50
CA GLY A 55 1.79 -1.66 8.20
C GLY A 55 1.54 -0.31 7.55
N GLY A 56 0.40 -0.18 6.84
CA GLY A 56 -0.08 1.07 6.27
C GLY A 56 -0.24 2.14 7.34
N GLU A 57 0.16 3.38 7.05
CA GLU A 57 0.39 4.38 8.08
C GLU A 57 -0.23 5.72 7.74
N VAL A 58 0.03 6.22 6.54
CA VAL A 58 -0.31 7.57 6.13
C VAL A 58 -1.39 7.60 5.06
N VAL A 59 -2.09 8.71 4.99
CA VAL A 59 -3.09 9.04 3.98
C VAL A 59 -2.87 10.48 3.53
N GLY A 60 -3.43 10.83 2.38
CA GLY A 60 -3.31 12.19 1.87
C GLY A 60 -4.67 12.88 1.74
N HIS A 61 -4.64 14.15 1.38
CA HIS A 61 -5.85 14.95 1.16
C HIS A 61 -6.73 14.42 0.03
N ALA A 62 -6.16 13.70 -0.92
CA ALA A 62 -6.87 13.03 -2.01
C ALA A 62 -7.61 11.75 -1.60
N HIS A 63 -7.37 11.23 -0.41
CA HIS A 63 -7.94 9.97 0.09
C HIS A 63 -9.34 10.14 0.67
N THR A 64 -10.27 10.61 -0.15
CA THR A 64 -11.59 11.11 0.28
C THR A 64 -12.46 10.07 0.96
N ALA A 65 -12.44 8.80 0.53
CA ALA A 65 -13.24 7.74 1.14
C ALA A 65 -12.70 7.36 2.53
N TYR A 66 -11.36 7.30 2.68
CA TYR A 66 -10.74 7.05 3.98
C TYR A 66 -11.00 8.20 4.97
N LEU A 67 -10.80 9.45 4.53
CA LEU A 67 -11.04 10.65 5.35
C LEU A 67 -12.48 10.73 5.80
N GLN A 68 -13.43 10.44 4.92
CA GLN A 68 -14.84 10.39 5.26
C GLN A 68 -15.12 9.29 6.29
N LEU A 69 -14.59 8.07 6.12
CA LEU A 69 -14.78 6.98 7.07
C LEU A 69 -14.18 7.31 8.45
N ALA A 70 -12.98 7.90 8.49
CA ALA A 70 -12.36 8.34 9.74
C ALA A 70 -13.26 9.34 10.47
N LYS A 71 -13.85 10.31 9.74
CA LYS A 71 -14.82 11.29 10.30
C LYS A 71 -16.08 10.60 10.81
N GLU A 72 -16.66 9.65 10.07
CA GLU A 72 -17.85 8.88 10.47
C GLU A 72 -17.61 8.11 11.78
N LEU A 73 -16.40 7.63 11.98
CA LEU A 73 -15.98 6.88 13.18
C LEU A 73 -15.48 7.80 14.32
N GLY A 74 -15.50 9.12 14.12
CA GLY A 74 -15.04 10.09 15.13
C GLY A 74 -13.53 10.04 15.40
N LEU A 75 -12.73 9.61 14.41
CA LEU A 75 -11.28 9.49 14.53
C LEU A 75 -10.60 10.78 14.08
N GLU A 76 -9.62 11.22 14.87
CA GLU A 76 -8.87 12.43 14.62
C GLU A 76 -7.77 12.21 13.56
N LEU A 77 -7.71 13.13 12.59
CA LEU A 77 -6.64 13.22 11.61
C LEU A 77 -5.70 14.36 11.99
N VAL A 78 -4.41 14.09 11.92
CA VAL A 78 -3.34 15.06 12.22
C VAL A 78 -2.32 15.07 11.06
N PRO A 79 -1.50 16.13 10.92
CA PRO A 79 -0.42 16.15 9.96
C PRO A 79 0.51 14.94 10.12
N SER A 80 0.97 14.41 8.99
CA SER A 80 1.97 13.32 8.96
C SER A 80 3.39 13.87 9.03
N TYR A 81 4.34 12.99 8.78
CA TYR A 81 5.76 13.32 8.64
C TYR A 81 6.07 14.36 7.53
N VAL A 82 5.18 14.54 6.58
CA VAL A 82 5.34 15.55 5.50
C VAL A 82 5.45 16.95 6.06
N ALA A 83 4.81 17.23 7.19
CA ALA A 83 4.86 18.52 7.88
C ALA A 83 6.05 18.65 8.86
N GLU A 84 6.91 17.62 8.99
CA GLU A 84 8.06 17.69 9.90
C GLU A 84 9.07 18.72 9.44
N PRO A 85 9.47 19.67 10.32
CA PRO A 85 10.46 20.68 9.97
C PRO A 85 11.87 20.07 9.89
N GLY A 86 12.72 20.68 9.09
CA GLY A 86 14.11 20.26 8.90
C GLY A 86 14.36 19.70 7.51
N ARG A 87 15.56 19.18 7.31
CA ARG A 87 16.04 18.72 6.00
C ARG A 87 15.95 17.21 5.88
N MET A 88 15.52 16.75 4.72
CA MET A 88 15.57 15.32 4.35
C MET A 88 16.99 14.88 4.05
N THR A 89 17.35 13.65 4.39
CA THR A 89 18.65 13.04 4.08
C THR A 89 18.55 12.15 2.83
N ARG A 90 19.55 12.22 1.96
CA ARG A 90 19.76 11.27 0.88
C ARG A 90 21.07 10.53 1.05
N ALA A 91 21.01 9.19 1.05
CA ALA A 91 22.18 8.34 1.27
C ALA A 91 22.45 7.45 0.07
N THR A 92 23.68 7.49 -0.42
CA THR A 92 24.20 6.70 -1.53
C THR A 92 25.50 6.03 -1.12
N PRO A 93 26.05 5.07 -1.88
CA PRO A 93 27.37 4.49 -1.59
C PRO A 93 28.50 5.52 -1.50
N GLU A 94 28.36 6.65 -2.18
CA GLU A 94 29.36 7.72 -2.18
C GLU A 94 29.29 8.62 -0.92
N GLY A 95 28.21 8.53 -0.16
CA GLY A 95 28.00 9.30 1.06
C GLY A 95 26.55 9.75 1.27
N SER A 96 26.31 10.52 2.30
CA SER A 96 25.01 11.13 2.62
C SER A 96 25.06 12.65 2.55
N SER A 97 23.93 13.26 2.19
CA SER A 97 23.72 14.72 2.20
C SER A 97 22.32 15.04 2.67
N ALA A 98 22.15 16.25 3.23
CA ALA A 98 20.86 16.75 3.67
C ALA A 98 20.40 17.95 2.85
N GLY A 99 19.13 18.00 2.49
CA GLY A 99 18.50 19.08 1.71
C GLY A 99 18.59 18.89 0.21
N ASP A 100 18.07 19.88 -0.52
CA ASP A 100 18.03 19.94 -1.97
C ASP A 100 18.98 21.02 -2.52
N PRO A 101 19.53 20.83 -3.73
CA PRO A 101 19.48 19.62 -4.54
C PRO A 101 20.36 18.48 -3.96
N PRO A 102 20.17 17.20 -4.41
CA PRO A 102 21.05 16.10 -4.01
C PRO A 102 22.51 16.40 -4.35
N HIS A 103 23.44 15.88 -3.52
CA HIS A 103 24.88 16.14 -3.70
C HIS A 103 25.47 15.63 -5.02
N TRP A 104 24.80 14.69 -5.68
CA TRP A 104 25.22 14.17 -6.99
C TRP A 104 24.68 14.96 -8.19
N PHE A 105 23.86 16.02 -7.98
CA PHE A 105 23.38 16.85 -9.07
C PHE A 105 24.50 17.75 -9.58
N GLY A 106 24.63 17.79 -10.91
CA GLY A 106 25.47 18.72 -11.64
C GLY A 106 24.68 19.94 -12.15
N PRO A 107 25.39 20.84 -12.84
CA PRO A 107 24.75 22.01 -13.46
C PRO A 107 23.63 21.62 -14.42
N GLY A 108 22.43 22.15 -14.21
CA GLY A 108 21.26 21.92 -15.05
C GLY A 108 20.36 20.74 -14.65
N ASP A 109 20.81 19.84 -13.75
CA ASP A 109 20.02 18.68 -13.35
C ASP A 109 18.71 19.07 -12.62
N ALA A 110 18.73 20.11 -11.79
CA ALA A 110 17.53 20.60 -11.11
C ALA A 110 16.48 21.08 -12.12
N ALA A 111 16.86 21.91 -13.09
CA ALA A 111 15.95 22.38 -14.14
C ALA A 111 15.47 21.23 -15.05
N LEU A 112 16.32 20.24 -15.29
CA LEU A 112 15.95 19.03 -16.03
C LEU A 112 14.92 18.21 -15.26
N HIS A 113 15.10 18.02 -13.96
CA HIS A 113 14.16 17.34 -13.09
C HIS A 113 12.79 18.00 -13.09
N GLU A 114 12.74 19.33 -12.89
CA GLU A 114 11.48 20.11 -12.93
C GLU A 114 10.77 19.97 -14.29
N ARG A 115 11.52 20.11 -15.39
CA ARG A 115 10.95 19.94 -16.74
C ARG A 115 10.35 18.54 -16.95
N LEU A 116 11.08 17.50 -16.55
CA LEU A 116 10.58 16.11 -16.69
C LEU A 116 9.37 15.84 -15.81
N GLY A 117 9.32 16.40 -14.61
CA GLY A 117 8.13 16.34 -13.76
C GLY A 117 6.91 16.98 -14.40
N ALA A 118 7.08 18.17 -15.02
CA ALA A 118 6.00 18.84 -15.74
C ALA A 118 5.54 18.03 -16.98
N GLU A 119 6.47 17.46 -17.75
CA GLU A 119 6.16 16.62 -18.91
C GLU A 119 5.42 15.35 -18.48
N PHE A 120 5.83 14.71 -17.39
CA PHE A 120 5.18 13.54 -16.82
C PHE A 120 3.75 13.86 -16.37
N GLY A 121 3.56 14.95 -15.63
CA GLY A 121 2.25 15.40 -15.17
C GLY A 121 1.31 15.74 -16.35
N ALA A 122 1.82 16.40 -17.39
CA ALA A 122 1.05 16.67 -18.61
C ALA A 122 0.63 15.38 -19.33
N LEU A 123 1.49 14.38 -19.38
CA LEU A 123 1.17 13.07 -19.97
C LEU A 123 0.17 12.31 -19.09
N ALA A 124 0.32 12.34 -17.77
CA ALA A 124 -0.61 11.71 -16.84
C ALA A 124 -2.03 12.28 -16.96
N ALA A 125 -2.16 13.58 -17.19
CA ALA A 125 -3.45 14.24 -17.38
C ALA A 125 -4.23 13.76 -18.62
N THR A 126 -3.60 13.03 -19.55
CA THR A 126 -4.27 12.42 -20.71
C THR A 126 -4.85 11.03 -20.41
N VAL A 127 -4.50 10.43 -19.26
CA VAL A 127 -4.93 9.08 -18.90
C VAL A 127 -6.16 9.14 -18.00
N ASP A 128 -7.23 8.44 -18.37
CA ASP A 128 -8.33 8.17 -17.46
C ASP A 128 -7.89 7.11 -16.43
N PRO A 129 -7.81 7.43 -15.13
CA PRO A 129 -7.37 6.47 -14.12
C PRO A 129 -8.31 5.27 -13.93
N ASP A 130 -9.59 5.42 -14.25
CA ASP A 130 -10.58 4.35 -14.16
C ASP A 130 -10.70 3.54 -15.46
N ASP A 131 -10.30 4.13 -16.61
CA ASP A 131 -10.27 3.45 -17.92
C ASP A 131 -8.96 3.72 -18.69
N PRO A 132 -7.79 3.33 -18.15
CA PRO A 132 -6.50 3.57 -18.82
C PRO A 132 -6.36 2.81 -20.14
N TRP A 133 -7.18 1.77 -20.35
CA TRP A 133 -7.18 0.95 -21.57
C TRP A 133 -7.75 1.69 -22.79
N SER A 134 -8.57 2.71 -22.57
CA SER A 134 -9.16 3.55 -23.64
C SER A 134 -8.17 4.57 -24.22
N HIS A 135 -7.03 4.82 -23.57
CA HIS A 135 -6.03 5.75 -24.08
C HIS A 135 -5.49 5.26 -25.43
N PRO A 136 -5.41 6.12 -26.48
CA PRO A 136 -4.98 5.73 -27.82
C PRO A 136 -3.63 4.99 -27.85
N ASP A 137 -2.69 5.40 -26.99
CA ASP A 137 -1.35 4.83 -26.89
C ASP A 137 -1.20 3.86 -25.70
N ALA A 138 -2.29 3.41 -25.07
CA ALA A 138 -2.25 2.58 -23.85
C ALA A 138 -1.25 1.42 -23.97
N SER A 139 -1.34 0.65 -25.03
CA SER A 139 -0.46 -0.50 -25.27
C SER A 139 1.01 -0.12 -25.46
N ALA A 140 1.31 1.05 -26.03
CA ALA A 140 2.67 1.54 -26.19
C ALA A 140 3.24 2.04 -24.84
N LEU A 141 2.43 2.82 -24.11
CA LEU A 141 2.80 3.32 -22.79
C LEU A 141 2.99 2.19 -21.77
N ASP A 142 2.16 1.14 -21.82
CA ASP A 142 2.27 0.01 -20.92
C ASP A 142 3.51 -0.86 -21.17
N ARG A 143 4.02 -0.92 -22.40
CA ARG A 143 5.26 -1.65 -22.72
C ARG A 143 6.54 -0.95 -22.29
N LEU A 144 6.49 0.34 -22.03
CA LEU A 144 7.64 1.11 -21.55
C LEU A 144 7.70 1.06 -20.02
N SER A 145 8.90 1.04 -19.48
CA SER A 145 9.13 1.37 -18.10
C SER A 145 9.19 2.89 -17.90
N VAL A 146 9.03 3.37 -16.66
CA VAL A 146 9.26 4.80 -16.34
C VAL A 146 10.72 5.19 -16.66
N ALA A 147 11.68 4.31 -16.37
CA ALA A 147 13.08 4.55 -16.68
C ALA A 147 13.34 4.65 -18.20
N ASP A 148 12.67 3.84 -19.03
CA ASP A 148 12.74 3.96 -20.50
C ASP A 148 12.21 5.31 -20.99
N TRP A 149 11.10 5.79 -20.40
CA TRP A 149 10.58 7.11 -20.70
C TRP A 149 11.56 8.22 -20.34
N LEU A 150 12.13 8.18 -19.13
CA LEU A 150 13.16 9.15 -18.70
C LEU A 150 14.36 9.19 -19.67
N ARG A 151 14.87 8.01 -20.07
CA ARG A 151 15.96 7.91 -21.06
C ARG A 151 15.57 8.49 -22.43
N SER A 152 14.33 8.24 -22.87
CA SER A 152 13.82 8.79 -24.13
C SER A 152 13.75 10.32 -24.13
N ARG A 153 13.63 10.92 -22.95
CA ARG A 153 13.63 12.37 -22.70
C ARG A 153 15.03 12.93 -22.38
N GLN A 154 16.08 12.13 -22.60
CA GLN A 154 17.47 12.52 -22.34
C GLN A 154 17.71 12.92 -20.88
N ALA A 155 17.04 12.25 -19.93
CA ALA A 155 17.32 12.43 -18.52
C ALA A 155 18.78 12.09 -18.22
N SER A 156 19.46 12.95 -17.44
CA SER A 156 20.80 12.65 -16.98
C SER A 156 20.79 11.48 -16.00
N PRO A 157 21.88 10.71 -15.86
CA PRO A 157 21.98 9.66 -14.86
C PRO A 157 21.65 10.14 -13.43
N ALA A 158 21.99 11.39 -13.12
CA ALA A 158 21.72 12.03 -11.83
C ALA A 158 20.21 12.19 -11.58
N VAL A 159 19.47 12.66 -12.59
CA VAL A 159 18.01 12.82 -12.50
C VAL A 159 17.31 11.46 -12.47
N VAL A 160 17.73 10.47 -13.30
CA VAL A 160 17.20 9.09 -13.23
C VAL A 160 17.39 8.51 -11.84
N ARG A 161 18.58 8.70 -11.23
CA ARG A 161 18.89 8.25 -9.87
C ARG A 161 17.94 8.85 -8.83
N LEU A 162 17.64 10.15 -8.93
CA LEU A 162 16.71 10.81 -8.00
C LEU A 162 15.30 10.22 -8.12
N TRP A 163 14.80 10.05 -9.33
CA TRP A 163 13.48 9.45 -9.55
C TRP A 163 13.42 8.00 -9.05
N GLU A 164 14.48 7.24 -9.27
CA GLU A 164 14.56 5.86 -8.80
C GLU A 164 14.53 5.77 -7.28
N ILE A 165 15.41 6.51 -6.59
CA ILE A 165 15.59 6.40 -5.13
C ILE A 165 14.32 6.86 -4.38
N GLY A 166 13.64 7.91 -4.86
CA GLY A 166 12.43 8.43 -4.24
C GLY A 166 11.22 7.51 -4.38
N GLN A 167 11.17 6.71 -5.44
CA GLN A 167 9.99 5.91 -5.76
C GLN A 167 10.13 4.42 -5.49
N LEU A 168 11.32 3.93 -5.18
CA LEU A 168 11.62 2.51 -5.03
C LEU A 168 10.66 1.80 -4.05
N ALA A 169 10.35 2.44 -2.94
CA ALA A 169 9.41 1.93 -1.94
C ALA A 169 7.94 2.23 -2.30
N LEU A 170 7.67 3.41 -2.87
CA LEU A 170 6.31 3.90 -3.13
C LEU A 170 5.67 3.31 -4.39
N ALA A 171 6.47 3.01 -5.41
CA ALA A 171 5.99 2.45 -6.67
C ALA A 171 5.84 0.92 -6.65
N GLY A 172 6.27 0.25 -5.58
CA GLY A 172 6.27 -1.21 -5.51
C GLY A 172 7.45 -1.84 -6.26
N GLY A 173 8.54 -1.08 -6.44
CA GLY A 173 9.79 -1.51 -7.07
C GLY A 173 10.44 -0.44 -7.94
N SER A 174 11.59 -0.80 -8.52
CA SER A 174 12.39 0.03 -9.38
C SER A 174 11.63 0.53 -10.61
N TYR A 175 11.85 1.77 -10.99
CA TYR A 175 11.30 2.37 -12.22
C TYR A 175 11.76 1.69 -13.51
N GLU A 176 12.80 0.85 -13.45
CA GLU A 176 13.13 -0.09 -14.53
C GLU A 176 12.04 -1.14 -14.77
N ARG A 177 11.22 -1.42 -13.75
CA ARG A 177 10.22 -2.50 -13.72
C ARG A 177 8.79 -2.04 -13.55
N ILE A 178 8.55 -0.75 -13.47
CA ILE A 178 7.20 -0.19 -13.37
C ILE A 178 6.75 0.32 -14.74
N SER A 179 5.58 -0.13 -15.19
CA SER A 179 4.94 0.34 -16.42
C SER A 179 4.73 1.84 -16.38
N LEU A 180 5.09 2.53 -17.45
CA LEU A 180 4.82 3.95 -17.60
C LEU A 180 3.30 4.22 -17.51
N LEU A 181 2.46 3.42 -18.17
CA LEU A 181 1.01 3.58 -18.08
C LEU A 181 0.50 3.43 -16.63
N ALA A 182 1.05 2.48 -15.87
CA ALA A 182 0.68 2.30 -14.46
C ALA A 182 1.05 3.52 -13.61
N ALA A 183 2.24 4.09 -13.81
CA ALA A 183 2.70 5.27 -13.09
C ALA A 183 1.86 6.51 -13.47
N LEU A 184 1.58 6.71 -14.76
CA LEU A 184 0.70 7.79 -15.25
C LEU A 184 -0.71 7.67 -14.70
N ARG A 185 -1.27 6.45 -14.71
CA ARG A 185 -2.58 6.13 -14.12
C ARG A 185 -2.65 6.49 -12.64
N LYS A 186 -1.60 6.17 -11.86
CA LYS A 186 -1.52 6.51 -10.44
C LYS A 186 -1.51 8.03 -10.25
N SER A 187 -0.68 8.75 -11.00
CA SER A 187 -0.62 10.21 -10.95
C SER A 187 -1.96 10.85 -11.34
N ALA A 188 -2.63 10.35 -12.38
CA ALA A 188 -3.95 10.82 -12.84
C ALA A 188 -5.07 10.61 -11.80
N ALA A 189 -4.93 9.67 -10.87
CA ALA A 189 -5.93 9.41 -9.83
C ALA A 189 -6.04 10.55 -8.80
N VAL A 190 -5.12 11.51 -8.82
CA VAL A 190 -5.15 12.71 -7.97
C VAL A 190 -5.27 13.95 -8.86
N PRO A 191 -6.49 14.42 -9.16
CA PRO A 191 -6.71 15.57 -10.04
C PRO A 191 -6.04 16.83 -9.47
N GLY A 192 -5.27 17.52 -10.33
CA GLY A 192 -4.66 18.81 -10.00
C GLY A 192 -3.31 18.74 -9.28
N SER A 193 -2.79 17.53 -9.03
CA SER A 193 -1.47 17.39 -8.40
C SER A 193 -0.35 18.01 -9.24
N GLY A 194 -0.39 18.00 -10.56
CA GLY A 194 0.49 18.76 -11.49
C GLY A 194 1.98 18.92 -11.14
N LYS A 195 2.41 18.34 -10.03
CA LYS A 195 3.70 18.49 -9.36
C LYS A 195 4.65 17.30 -9.61
N GLY A 196 4.54 16.71 -10.77
CA GLY A 196 5.42 15.61 -11.17
C GLY A 196 4.78 14.22 -11.00
N ASP A 197 5.61 13.26 -10.68
CA ASP A 197 5.19 11.86 -10.53
C ASP A 197 4.51 11.56 -9.18
N TYR A 198 4.79 12.38 -8.16
CA TYR A 198 4.25 12.19 -6.81
C TYR A 198 4.17 13.51 -6.01
N ASP A 199 3.02 13.78 -5.40
CA ASP A 199 2.83 14.86 -4.44
C ASP A 199 2.64 14.28 -3.04
N TYR A 200 3.63 14.47 -2.18
CA TYR A 200 3.60 13.92 -0.82
C TYR A 200 2.42 14.42 0.02
N ASP A 201 2.01 15.68 -0.13
CA ASP A 201 0.89 16.23 0.65
C ASP A 201 -0.44 15.60 0.24
N ASP A 202 -0.67 15.47 -1.07
CA ASP A 202 -1.88 14.83 -1.61
C ASP A 202 -1.97 13.34 -1.27
N TRP A 203 -0.83 12.64 -1.17
CA TRP A 203 -0.78 11.21 -0.94
C TRP A 203 -0.50 10.80 0.51
N GLU A 204 0.23 11.61 1.28
CA GLU A 204 0.78 11.22 2.58
C GLU A 204 0.72 12.31 3.65
N GLY A 205 0.09 13.46 3.37
CA GLY A 205 0.07 14.65 4.25
C GLY A 205 -0.58 14.45 5.62
N LEU A 206 -1.37 13.37 5.81
CA LEU A 206 -2.15 13.12 7.02
C LEU A 206 -1.91 11.72 7.59
N ARG A 207 -2.22 11.55 8.88
CA ARG A 207 -2.33 10.27 9.57
C ARG A 207 -3.41 10.30 10.65
N LEU A 208 -3.87 9.15 11.12
CA LEU A 208 -4.69 9.09 12.33
C LEU A 208 -3.83 9.38 13.56
N ALA A 209 -4.37 10.18 14.48
CA ALA A 209 -3.70 10.56 15.73
C ALA A 209 -3.25 9.33 16.53
N ASP A 210 -4.09 8.30 16.61
CA ASP A 210 -3.84 7.05 17.35
C ASP A 210 -3.30 5.89 16.49
N GLY A 211 -2.90 6.16 15.25
CA GLY A 211 -2.39 5.18 14.29
C GLY A 211 -3.49 4.50 13.47
N SER A 212 -3.10 3.99 12.30
CA SER A 212 -4.05 3.53 11.26
C SER A 212 -4.81 2.25 11.62
N ALA A 213 -4.26 1.39 12.48
CA ALA A 213 -4.95 0.18 12.91
C ALA A 213 -6.21 0.50 13.76
N THR A 214 -6.27 1.67 14.40
CA THR A 214 -7.42 2.14 15.16
C THR A 214 -8.70 2.17 14.34
N LEU A 215 -8.63 2.53 13.05
CA LEU A 215 -9.78 2.50 12.14
C LEU A 215 -10.36 1.08 12.03
N ALA A 216 -9.50 0.09 11.81
CA ALA A 216 -9.92 -1.31 11.73
C ALA A 216 -10.47 -1.84 13.06
N GLU A 217 -9.85 -1.46 14.18
CA GLU A 217 -10.27 -1.87 15.51
C GLU A 217 -11.66 -1.33 15.87
N VAL A 218 -11.96 -0.06 15.51
CA VAL A 218 -13.29 0.54 15.73
C VAL A 218 -14.34 -0.20 14.92
N MET A 219 -14.13 -0.38 13.62
CA MET A 219 -15.05 -1.17 12.78
C MET A 219 -15.21 -2.61 13.26
N GLY A 220 -14.11 -3.22 13.71
CA GLY A 220 -14.12 -4.57 14.27
C GLY A 220 -15.00 -4.67 15.52
N ARG A 221 -14.97 -3.67 16.42
CA ARG A 221 -15.85 -3.60 17.60
C ARG A 221 -17.31 -3.39 17.23
N GLU A 222 -17.61 -2.53 16.25
CA GLU A 222 -18.98 -2.30 15.74
C GLU A 222 -19.59 -3.58 15.16
N LEU A 223 -18.82 -4.34 14.37
CA LEU A 223 -19.27 -5.60 13.77
C LEU A 223 -19.37 -6.74 14.78
N GLY A 224 -18.53 -6.75 15.81
CA GLY A 224 -18.59 -7.68 16.94
C GLY A 224 -18.69 -9.15 16.51
N PRO A 225 -19.76 -9.88 16.89
CA PRO A 225 -19.89 -11.32 16.64
C PRO A 225 -20.04 -11.69 15.15
N ARG A 226 -20.21 -10.71 14.25
CA ARG A 226 -20.21 -10.93 12.81
C ARG A 226 -18.82 -11.26 12.26
N ILE A 227 -17.75 -11.06 13.05
CA ILE A 227 -16.39 -11.40 12.65
C ILE A 227 -15.98 -12.72 13.28
N ARG A 228 -15.54 -13.65 12.46
CA ARG A 228 -14.97 -14.92 12.88
C ARG A 228 -13.49 -14.94 12.51
N LEU A 229 -12.64 -14.78 13.53
CA LEU A 229 -11.18 -14.87 13.43
C LEU A 229 -10.72 -16.32 13.31
N GLY A 230 -9.44 -16.54 12.93
CA GLY A 230 -8.85 -17.89 12.81
C GLY A 230 -9.56 -18.79 11.79
N SER A 231 -10.14 -18.20 10.74
CA SER A 231 -11.01 -18.90 9.79
C SER A 231 -10.50 -18.77 8.35
N PRO A 232 -9.33 -19.32 8.03
CA PRO A 232 -8.78 -19.25 6.68
C PRO A 232 -9.63 -20.06 5.69
N VAL A 233 -9.90 -19.44 4.52
CA VAL A 233 -10.70 -20.01 3.44
C VAL A 233 -9.82 -20.81 2.50
N ALA A 234 -10.27 -22.01 2.13
CA ALA A 234 -9.58 -22.91 1.21
C ALA A 234 -10.24 -23.00 -0.17
N ALA A 235 -11.57 -22.86 -0.25
CA ALA A 235 -12.26 -22.95 -1.53
C ALA A 235 -13.59 -22.21 -1.55
N LEU A 236 -13.99 -21.79 -2.76
CA LEU A 236 -15.26 -21.15 -3.08
C LEU A 236 -15.95 -21.93 -4.21
N ASP A 237 -17.26 -22.19 -4.05
CA ASP A 237 -18.14 -22.65 -5.14
C ASP A 237 -19.22 -21.58 -5.31
N ILE A 238 -19.10 -20.78 -6.37
CA ILE A 238 -19.94 -19.60 -6.62
C ILE A 238 -21.08 -20.00 -7.56
N ARG A 239 -22.32 -19.93 -7.07
CA ARG A 239 -23.51 -20.21 -7.85
C ARG A 239 -24.60 -19.18 -7.58
N PRO A 240 -25.41 -18.83 -8.57
CA PRO A 240 -26.55 -17.95 -8.36
C PRO A 240 -27.43 -18.41 -7.20
N GLY A 241 -27.66 -17.55 -6.21
CA GLY A 241 -28.49 -17.82 -5.03
C GLY A 241 -27.88 -18.73 -3.97
N ARG A 242 -26.73 -19.36 -4.20
CA ARG A 242 -26.08 -20.21 -3.20
C ARG A 242 -24.58 -20.36 -3.44
N CYS A 243 -23.80 -19.53 -2.80
CA CYS A 243 -22.34 -19.68 -2.73
C CYS A 243 -21.96 -20.59 -1.55
N ALA A 244 -20.95 -21.43 -1.74
CA ALA A 244 -20.36 -22.21 -0.65
C ALA A 244 -18.93 -21.75 -0.39
N VAL A 245 -18.61 -21.51 0.88
CA VAL A 245 -17.28 -21.13 1.36
C VAL A 245 -16.75 -22.25 2.25
N ARG A 246 -15.66 -22.90 1.83
CA ARG A 246 -15.03 -23.98 2.59
C ARG A 246 -13.79 -23.47 3.28
N LEU A 247 -13.73 -23.64 4.58
CA LEU A 247 -12.57 -23.33 5.41
C LEU A 247 -11.48 -24.40 5.28
N VAL A 248 -10.27 -24.07 5.67
CA VAL A 248 -9.13 -25.02 5.77
C VAL A 248 -9.46 -26.20 6.73
N THR A 249 -10.28 -25.97 7.74
CA THR A 249 -10.76 -27.00 8.68
C THR A 249 -11.70 -28.04 8.04
N GLY A 250 -12.18 -27.78 6.80
CA GLY A 250 -13.18 -28.60 6.11
C GLY A 250 -14.63 -28.15 6.37
N GLU A 251 -14.87 -27.24 7.30
CA GLU A 251 -16.22 -26.67 7.51
C GLU A 251 -16.70 -25.95 6.27
N VAL A 252 -18.00 -26.08 5.94
CA VAL A 252 -18.63 -25.41 4.81
C VAL A 252 -19.72 -24.46 5.31
N LEU A 253 -19.61 -23.22 4.94
CA LEU A 253 -20.60 -22.16 5.15
C LEU A 253 -21.25 -21.80 3.82
N THR A 254 -22.49 -21.31 3.86
CA THR A 254 -23.20 -20.91 2.64
C THR A 254 -23.71 -19.48 2.74
N ALA A 255 -23.77 -18.80 1.59
CA ALA A 255 -24.34 -17.46 1.50
C ALA A 255 -25.03 -17.24 0.14
N THR A 256 -25.83 -16.19 0.06
CA THR A 256 -26.41 -15.75 -1.21
C THR A 256 -25.32 -15.11 -2.09
N ALA A 257 -24.40 -14.37 -1.47
CA ALA A 257 -23.28 -13.71 -2.15
C ALA A 257 -21.97 -13.79 -1.35
N VAL A 258 -20.84 -13.59 -2.04
CA VAL A 258 -19.49 -13.55 -1.46
C VAL A 258 -18.81 -12.26 -1.87
N VAL A 259 -18.27 -11.52 -0.89
CA VAL A 259 -17.36 -10.38 -1.10
C VAL A 259 -15.95 -10.82 -0.73
N SER A 260 -15.06 -10.92 -1.71
CA SER A 260 -13.65 -11.25 -1.50
C SER A 260 -12.83 -9.97 -1.29
N ALA A 261 -12.34 -9.78 -0.06
CA ALA A 261 -11.36 -8.77 0.31
C ALA A 261 -9.96 -9.38 0.52
N LEU A 262 -9.73 -10.57 -0.05
CA LEU A 262 -8.45 -11.26 0.03
C LEU A 262 -7.40 -10.53 -0.81
N PRO A 263 -6.17 -10.37 -0.31
CA PRO A 263 -5.06 -9.88 -1.10
C PRO A 263 -4.77 -10.80 -2.29
N VAL A 264 -4.30 -10.24 -3.41
CA VAL A 264 -4.10 -11.00 -4.67
C VAL A 264 -3.09 -12.16 -4.55
N GLY A 265 -2.15 -12.09 -3.61
CA GLY A 265 -1.24 -13.22 -3.30
C GLY A 265 -2.00 -14.42 -2.75
N PRO A 266 -2.57 -14.33 -1.53
CA PRO A 266 -3.35 -15.40 -0.90
C PRO A 266 -4.58 -15.86 -1.68
N LEU A 267 -5.18 -14.98 -2.50
CA LEU A 267 -6.32 -15.35 -3.34
C LEU A 267 -5.99 -16.50 -4.31
N ARG A 268 -4.74 -16.62 -4.75
CA ARG A 268 -4.27 -17.71 -5.62
C ARG A 268 -4.27 -19.07 -4.94
N ASP A 269 -4.19 -19.09 -3.60
CA ASP A 269 -4.18 -20.30 -2.81
C ASP A 269 -5.62 -20.83 -2.55
N VAL A 270 -6.64 -20.02 -2.91
CA VAL A 270 -8.05 -20.38 -2.78
C VAL A 270 -8.56 -21.00 -4.09
N SER A 271 -9.08 -22.22 -4.01
CA SER A 271 -9.74 -22.86 -5.16
C SER A 271 -11.10 -22.20 -5.43
N ILE A 272 -11.29 -21.58 -6.58
CA ILE A 272 -12.52 -20.86 -6.93
C ILE A 272 -13.17 -21.55 -8.14
N SER A 273 -14.46 -21.91 -8.01
CA SER A 273 -15.29 -22.42 -9.09
C SER A 273 -16.54 -21.57 -9.28
N GLY A 274 -17.11 -21.59 -10.48
CA GLY A 274 -18.33 -20.84 -10.82
C GLY A 274 -18.10 -19.35 -11.13
N VAL A 275 -16.86 -18.93 -11.27
CA VAL A 275 -16.43 -17.59 -11.77
C VAL A 275 -15.81 -17.80 -13.15
N SER A 276 -16.00 -16.85 -14.07
CA SER A 276 -15.48 -16.95 -15.43
C SER A 276 -13.94 -17.06 -15.47
N GLU A 277 -13.43 -17.81 -16.44
CA GLU A 277 -11.97 -17.94 -16.64
C GLU A 277 -11.31 -16.57 -16.86
N ALA A 278 -11.96 -15.68 -17.61
CA ALA A 278 -11.47 -14.33 -17.87
C ALA A 278 -11.30 -13.53 -16.56
N ARG A 279 -12.29 -13.62 -15.66
CA ARG A 279 -12.22 -12.92 -14.36
C ARG A 279 -11.13 -13.51 -13.47
N LEU A 280 -11.03 -14.83 -13.39
CA LEU A 280 -9.98 -15.51 -12.62
C LEU A 280 -8.60 -15.19 -13.19
N ALA A 281 -8.44 -15.18 -14.51
CA ALA A 281 -7.18 -14.82 -15.16
C ALA A 281 -6.75 -13.38 -14.82
N SER A 282 -7.67 -12.40 -14.86
CA SER A 282 -7.41 -11.01 -14.46
C SER A 282 -6.97 -10.91 -13.00
N LEU A 283 -7.64 -11.61 -12.07
CA LEU A 283 -7.28 -11.64 -10.65
C LEU A 283 -5.92 -12.31 -10.40
N HIS A 284 -5.68 -13.47 -11.03
CA HIS A 284 -4.45 -14.23 -10.85
C HIS A 284 -3.24 -13.60 -11.57
N ARG A 285 -3.48 -12.72 -12.53
CA ARG A 285 -2.41 -11.97 -13.19
C ARG A 285 -1.76 -10.94 -12.25
N GLN A 286 -2.54 -10.29 -11.42
CA GLN A 286 -2.05 -9.28 -10.48
C GLN A 286 -1.00 -9.87 -9.53
N ARG A 287 0.04 -9.10 -9.20
CA ARG A 287 1.15 -9.54 -8.36
C ARG A 287 1.41 -8.52 -7.25
N HIS A 288 1.88 -9.02 -6.11
CA HIS A 288 2.39 -8.18 -5.05
C HIS A 288 3.90 -7.96 -5.16
N ALA A 289 4.32 -6.74 -4.86
CA ALA A 289 5.67 -6.43 -4.48
C ALA A 289 5.91 -6.89 -3.02
N THR A 290 7.09 -7.42 -2.74
CA THR A 290 7.50 -7.82 -1.39
C THR A 290 8.18 -6.66 -0.68
N ALA A 291 7.97 -6.51 0.61
CA ALA A 291 8.65 -5.52 1.43
C ALA A 291 8.74 -5.95 2.88
N ALA A 292 9.59 -5.26 3.65
CA ALA A 292 9.56 -5.29 5.10
C ALA A 292 9.44 -3.88 5.65
N LYS A 293 8.83 -3.74 6.82
CA LYS A 293 8.82 -2.50 7.57
C LYS A 293 9.68 -2.65 8.81
N PHE A 294 10.55 -1.69 9.02
CA PHE A 294 11.37 -1.58 10.23
C PHE A 294 10.95 -0.33 11.00
N ALA A 295 10.89 -0.41 12.32
CA ALA A 295 10.67 0.73 13.18
C ALA A 295 11.61 0.67 14.38
N ALA A 296 12.31 1.78 14.63
CA ALA A 296 13.18 1.95 15.77
C ALA A 296 12.58 3.00 16.71
N VAL A 297 12.51 2.68 17.99
CA VAL A 297 11.93 3.52 19.04
C VAL A 297 13.06 4.14 19.85
N TYR A 298 13.05 5.45 19.98
CA TYR A 298 14.02 6.24 20.75
C TYR A 298 13.29 7.04 21.83
N ASP A 299 14.01 7.48 22.85
CA ASP A 299 13.44 8.30 23.94
C ASP A 299 13.03 9.70 23.44
N ARG A 300 13.66 10.20 22.37
CA ARG A 300 13.42 11.49 21.77
C ARG A 300 13.73 11.48 20.25
N PRO A 301 13.25 12.45 19.48
CA PRO A 301 13.57 12.61 18.06
C PRO A 301 14.96 13.27 17.86
N PHE A 302 16.03 12.53 18.15
CA PHE A 302 17.42 13.01 18.20
C PHE A 302 17.90 13.59 16.85
N TRP A 303 17.35 13.16 15.73
CA TRP A 303 17.69 13.68 14.39
C TRP A 303 17.39 15.18 14.24
N ARG A 304 16.46 15.72 15.05
CA ARG A 304 16.16 17.16 15.07
C ARG A 304 17.30 18.02 15.61
N ASP A 305 18.22 17.46 16.38
CA ASP A 305 19.39 18.20 16.92
C ASP A 305 20.33 18.67 15.82
N THR A 306 20.30 18.04 14.64
CA THR A 306 21.12 18.37 13.47
C THR A 306 20.31 18.97 12.33
N ASP A 307 19.13 19.53 12.62
CA ASP A 307 18.22 20.13 11.65
C ASP A 307 17.75 19.12 10.57
N LEU A 308 17.61 17.83 10.95
CA LEU A 308 17.05 16.79 10.11
C LEU A 308 15.60 16.49 10.52
N ASN A 309 14.76 16.15 9.54
CA ASN A 309 13.35 15.85 9.77
C ASN A 309 13.05 14.36 9.91
N GLY A 310 14.06 13.48 9.87
CA GLY A 310 13.88 12.03 9.94
C GLY A 310 13.47 11.36 8.63
N LEU A 311 13.21 12.14 7.58
CA LEU A 311 12.99 11.59 6.24
C LEU A 311 14.33 11.25 5.61
N SER A 312 14.35 10.10 4.93
CA SER A 312 15.47 9.77 4.04
C SER A 312 15.01 9.00 2.81
N GLU A 313 15.82 9.13 1.77
CA GLU A 313 15.84 8.28 0.59
C GLU A 313 17.23 7.66 0.50
N ALA A 314 17.32 6.32 0.45
CA ALA A 314 18.60 5.63 0.50
C ALA A 314 18.70 4.52 -0.55
N GLU A 315 19.89 4.32 -1.11
CA GLU A 315 20.20 3.17 -1.96
C GLU A 315 20.56 1.92 -1.16
N GLY A 316 20.63 1.99 0.17
CA GLY A 316 20.83 0.90 1.09
C GLY A 316 19.64 -0.05 1.23
N VAL A 317 19.71 -0.94 2.22
CA VAL A 317 18.63 -1.90 2.49
C VAL A 317 17.39 -1.20 3.05
N LEU A 318 17.56 -0.15 3.84
CA LEU A 318 16.44 0.60 4.44
C LEU A 318 15.53 1.27 3.41
N GLY A 319 16.06 1.71 2.27
CA GLY A 319 15.29 2.43 1.23
C GLY A 319 14.87 3.82 1.70
N SER A 320 13.75 3.94 2.40
CA SER A 320 13.25 5.23 2.89
C SER A 320 12.96 5.18 4.38
N THR A 321 13.18 6.30 5.09
CA THR A 321 12.78 6.48 6.49
C THR A 321 11.86 7.67 6.68
N TRP A 322 11.06 7.65 7.75
CA TRP A 322 10.22 8.78 8.19
C TRP A 322 9.83 8.64 9.66
N PRO A 323 9.60 9.74 10.39
CA PRO A 323 9.09 9.67 11.75
C PRO A 323 7.58 9.34 11.75
N GLN A 324 7.18 8.39 12.60
CA GLN A 324 5.76 8.08 12.83
C GLN A 324 5.13 9.02 13.85
N ASN A 325 5.88 9.30 14.90
CA ASN A 325 5.55 10.18 16.02
C ASN A 325 6.84 10.52 16.78
N GLU A 326 6.72 11.19 17.95
CA GLU A 326 7.87 11.55 18.78
C GLU A 326 8.74 10.33 19.13
N GLY A 327 9.96 10.32 18.62
CA GLY A 327 10.96 9.30 18.89
C GLY A 327 10.75 7.94 18.18
N VAL A 328 9.81 7.80 17.28
CA VAL A 328 9.65 6.56 16.48
C VAL A 328 10.03 6.83 15.03
N LEU A 329 11.11 6.22 14.57
CA LEU A 329 11.60 6.32 13.20
C LEU A 329 11.28 5.04 12.43
N SER A 330 10.52 5.16 11.36
CA SER A 330 10.12 4.07 10.46
C SER A 330 11.06 3.95 9.28
N ALA A 331 11.11 2.75 8.68
CA ALA A 331 11.73 2.53 7.38
C ALA A 331 10.94 1.49 6.58
N LEU A 332 10.94 1.62 5.26
CA LEU A 332 10.42 0.63 4.34
C LEU A 332 11.54 0.04 3.50
N ILE A 333 11.78 -1.25 3.70
CA ILE A 333 12.73 -2.03 2.91
C ILE A 333 12.06 -2.39 1.59
N PRO A 334 12.52 -1.82 0.47
CA PRO A 334 11.86 -1.98 -0.84
C PRO A 334 12.05 -3.39 -1.43
N PRO A 335 11.29 -3.73 -2.48
CA PRO A 335 11.32 -5.06 -3.11
C PRO A 335 12.72 -5.50 -3.54
N GLU A 336 13.51 -4.61 -4.12
CA GLU A 336 14.87 -4.88 -4.61
C GLU A 336 15.85 -5.23 -3.49
N ARG A 337 15.57 -4.80 -2.26
CA ARG A 337 16.40 -5.00 -1.07
C ARG A 337 15.86 -6.10 -0.16
N TYR A 338 14.61 -6.52 -0.37
CA TYR A 338 13.97 -7.55 0.46
C TYR A 338 14.72 -8.88 0.45
N GLY A 339 15.22 -9.31 -0.72
CA GLY A 339 16.05 -10.50 -0.85
C GLY A 339 17.37 -10.40 -0.10
N VAL A 340 18.01 -9.23 -0.07
CA VAL A 340 19.22 -8.95 0.70
C VAL A 340 18.94 -9.09 2.19
N LEU A 341 17.86 -8.45 2.67
CA LEU A 341 17.43 -8.57 4.07
C LEU A 341 17.17 -10.03 4.48
N LEU A 342 16.51 -10.81 3.64
CA LEU A 342 16.24 -12.22 3.94
C LEU A 342 17.52 -13.08 3.95
N GLY A 343 18.50 -12.76 3.09
CA GLY A 343 19.81 -13.41 3.05
C GLY A 343 20.68 -13.09 4.28
N THR A 344 20.44 -11.95 4.94
CA THR A 344 21.12 -11.59 6.18
C THR A 344 20.63 -12.50 7.32
N PRO A 345 21.55 -13.13 8.10
CA PRO A 345 21.18 -13.92 9.28
C PRO A 345 20.24 -13.15 10.21
N PRO A 346 19.17 -13.78 10.74
CA PRO A 346 18.13 -13.06 11.50
C PRO A 346 18.66 -12.18 12.65
N HIS A 347 19.71 -12.62 13.36
CA HIS A 347 20.31 -11.87 14.46
C HIS A 347 21.15 -10.66 14.03
N LEU A 348 21.52 -10.56 12.74
CA LEU A 348 22.29 -9.43 12.18
C LEU A 348 21.38 -8.40 11.48
N ARG A 349 20.13 -8.73 11.13
CA ARG A 349 19.24 -7.84 10.39
C ARG A 349 19.05 -6.49 11.08
N THR A 350 18.65 -6.51 12.34
CA THR A 350 18.44 -5.28 13.12
C THR A 350 19.73 -4.47 13.30
N PRO A 351 20.89 -5.05 13.71
CA PRO A 351 22.15 -4.32 13.76
C PRO A 351 22.56 -3.66 12.42
N GLU A 352 22.40 -4.34 11.30
CA GLU A 352 22.75 -3.80 9.99
C GLU A 352 21.83 -2.64 9.59
N LEU A 353 20.51 -2.76 9.83
CA LEU A 353 19.55 -1.67 9.58
C LEU A 353 19.83 -0.45 10.46
N LEU A 354 20.20 -0.65 11.72
CA LEU A 354 20.58 0.45 12.62
C LEU A 354 21.91 1.10 12.18
N ALA A 355 22.86 0.34 11.66
CA ALA A 355 24.10 0.88 11.12
C ALA A 355 23.83 1.79 9.89
N GLU A 356 22.90 1.42 9.02
CA GLU A 356 22.48 2.28 7.92
C GLU A 356 21.80 3.57 8.44
N MET A 357 20.91 3.47 9.44
CA MET A 357 20.31 4.65 10.09
C MET A 357 21.37 5.58 10.69
N ALA A 358 22.40 5.01 11.33
CA ALA A 358 23.49 5.79 11.90
C ALA A 358 24.30 6.54 10.83
N GLY A 359 24.47 5.95 9.64
CA GLY A 359 25.09 6.62 8.49
C GLY A 359 24.33 7.86 8.02
N MET A 360 23.02 7.94 8.30
CA MET A 360 22.15 9.05 7.91
C MET A 360 21.92 10.05 9.04
N PHE A 361 21.75 9.58 10.28
CA PHE A 361 21.27 10.39 11.40
C PHE A 361 22.25 10.47 12.58
N GLY A 362 23.40 9.79 12.49
CA GLY A 362 24.42 9.79 13.55
C GLY A 362 24.31 8.61 14.51
N ASP A 363 25.36 8.47 15.37
CA ASP A 363 25.57 7.28 16.23
C ASP A 363 24.45 7.07 17.27
N GLU A 364 23.61 8.04 17.56
CA GLU A 364 22.46 7.88 18.47
C GLU A 364 21.44 6.87 17.90
N ALA A 365 21.36 6.75 16.59
CA ALA A 365 20.53 5.74 15.90
C ALA A 365 20.89 4.30 16.30
N LEU A 366 22.11 4.01 16.76
CA LEU A 366 22.53 2.68 17.21
C LEU A 366 21.97 2.28 18.59
N ARG A 367 21.27 3.17 19.28
CA ARG A 367 20.81 2.97 20.66
C ARG A 367 19.30 3.14 20.82
N PRO A 368 18.47 2.42 20.03
CA PRO A 368 17.03 2.47 20.22
C PRO A 368 16.63 1.76 21.53
N ALA A 369 15.54 2.19 22.14
CA ALA A 369 14.90 1.52 23.26
C ALA A 369 14.22 0.21 22.81
N ALA A 370 13.72 0.16 21.57
CA ALA A 370 13.13 -1.04 20.97
C ALA A 370 13.23 -0.99 19.44
N CYS A 371 13.19 -2.17 18.81
CA CYS A 371 13.11 -2.33 17.35
C CYS A 371 12.02 -3.32 16.98
N HIS A 372 11.36 -3.05 15.88
CA HIS A 372 10.34 -3.91 15.29
C HIS A 372 10.65 -4.13 13.81
N LEU A 373 10.65 -5.39 13.37
CA LEU A 373 10.82 -5.77 11.97
C LEU A 373 9.63 -6.63 11.53
N ARG A 374 8.88 -6.14 10.57
CA ARG A 374 7.72 -6.83 10.01
C ARG A 374 7.98 -7.24 8.56
N LEU A 375 8.04 -8.55 8.31
CA LEU A 375 8.30 -9.13 6.99
C LEU A 375 6.98 -9.39 6.26
N TRP A 376 6.50 -8.41 5.48
CA TRP A 376 5.22 -8.52 4.77
C TRP A 376 5.27 -9.50 3.59
N GLY A 377 6.41 -9.63 2.91
CA GLY A 377 6.57 -10.51 1.77
C GLY A 377 6.49 -12.01 2.11
N THR A 378 6.85 -12.39 3.33
CA THR A 378 6.80 -13.79 3.82
C THR A 378 5.58 -14.08 4.71
N ASP A 379 4.72 -13.10 4.94
CA ASP A 379 3.47 -13.30 5.67
C ASP A 379 2.49 -14.13 4.82
N PRO A 380 1.99 -15.28 5.31
CA PRO A 380 1.17 -16.19 4.49
C PRO A 380 -0.19 -15.58 4.07
N TRP A 381 -0.68 -14.58 4.82
CA TRP A 381 -1.99 -13.98 4.59
C TRP A 381 -1.95 -12.67 3.81
N THR A 382 -0.76 -12.21 3.40
CA THR A 382 -0.58 -11.05 2.52
C THR A 382 0.32 -11.33 1.34
N GLN A 383 1.43 -12.04 1.53
CA GLN A 383 2.43 -12.39 0.50
C GLN A 383 2.95 -11.16 -0.25
N GLY A 384 3.05 -10.02 0.44
CA GLY A 384 3.48 -8.74 -0.12
C GLY A 384 2.79 -7.55 0.53
N TYR A 385 2.98 -6.34 -0.01
CA TYR A 385 2.44 -5.11 0.58
C TYR A 385 1.56 -4.29 -0.37
N VAL A 386 1.96 -4.12 -1.63
CA VAL A 386 1.20 -3.40 -2.67
C VAL A 386 1.23 -4.16 -3.99
N THR A 387 0.28 -3.87 -4.88
CA THR A 387 0.27 -4.43 -6.23
C THR A 387 1.43 -3.86 -7.04
N GLN A 388 2.14 -4.73 -7.76
CA GLN A 388 3.21 -4.36 -8.67
C GLN A 388 2.69 -4.37 -10.12
N TRP A 389 3.05 -3.36 -10.89
CA TRP A 389 2.61 -3.15 -12.26
C TRP A 389 3.81 -3.09 -13.23
N PRO A 390 4.44 -4.22 -13.58
CA PRO A 390 5.52 -4.21 -14.57
C PRO A 390 5.02 -3.88 -15.98
N PRO A 391 5.93 -3.54 -16.91
CA PRO A 391 5.57 -3.31 -18.30
C PRO A 391 4.73 -4.43 -18.92
N GLY A 392 3.63 -4.08 -19.56
CA GLY A 392 2.65 -4.98 -20.15
C GLY A 392 1.56 -5.48 -19.19
N GLU A 393 1.65 -5.19 -17.90
CA GLU A 393 0.75 -5.74 -16.89
C GLU A 393 -0.61 -5.04 -16.83
N VAL A 394 -0.67 -3.72 -17.07
CA VAL A 394 -1.94 -2.98 -17.08
C VAL A 394 -2.86 -3.53 -18.17
N MET A 395 -2.33 -3.72 -19.38
CA MET A 395 -3.09 -4.28 -20.50
C MET A 395 -3.43 -5.76 -20.30
N ALA A 396 -2.56 -6.54 -19.63
CA ALA A 396 -2.77 -7.96 -19.39
C ALA A 396 -3.81 -8.25 -18.29
N VAL A 397 -3.86 -7.44 -17.24
CA VAL A 397 -4.94 -7.48 -16.22
C VAL A 397 -6.26 -7.01 -16.83
N GLY A 398 -6.19 -5.99 -17.67
CA GLY A 398 -7.27 -5.49 -18.53
C GLY A 398 -8.43 -4.85 -17.77
N PRO A 399 -9.52 -4.54 -18.51
CA PRO A 399 -10.69 -3.79 -18.00
C PRO A 399 -11.48 -4.53 -16.90
N LEU A 400 -11.14 -5.77 -16.60
CA LEU A 400 -11.72 -6.51 -15.49
C LEU A 400 -11.13 -6.12 -14.13
N HIS A 401 -10.06 -5.31 -14.09
CA HIS A 401 -9.49 -4.83 -12.83
C HIS A 401 -10.55 -4.13 -11.97
N GLY A 402 -10.74 -4.55 -10.73
CA GLY A 402 -11.71 -3.97 -9.82
C GLY A 402 -13.18 -4.29 -10.09
N THR A 403 -13.53 -4.97 -11.20
CA THR A 403 -14.92 -5.29 -11.54
C THR A 403 -15.47 -6.49 -10.74
N HIS A 404 -16.77 -6.63 -10.69
CA HIS A 404 -17.47 -7.72 -10.02
C HIS A 404 -18.05 -8.73 -11.02
N GLU A 405 -18.26 -9.96 -10.58
CA GLU A 405 -18.99 -10.99 -11.33
C GLU A 405 -20.03 -11.62 -10.38
N PRO A 406 -21.20 -10.99 -10.19
CA PRO A 406 -22.19 -11.42 -9.21
C PRO A 406 -22.59 -12.90 -9.36
N PRO A 407 -22.76 -13.63 -8.24
CA PRO A 407 -22.74 -13.19 -6.85
C PRO A 407 -21.35 -13.17 -6.18
N PHE A 408 -20.28 -13.09 -6.97
CA PHE A 408 -18.91 -12.92 -6.50
C PHE A 408 -18.47 -11.47 -6.71
N TYR A 409 -18.15 -10.80 -5.59
CA TYR A 409 -17.70 -9.42 -5.56
C TYR A 409 -16.25 -9.36 -5.06
N VAL A 410 -15.48 -8.42 -5.54
CA VAL A 410 -14.08 -8.24 -5.12
C VAL A 410 -13.85 -6.83 -4.60
N CYS A 411 -13.01 -6.71 -3.59
CA CYS A 411 -12.52 -5.43 -3.07
C CYS A 411 -11.12 -5.59 -2.49
N GLY A 412 -10.52 -4.49 -2.09
CA GLY A 412 -9.16 -4.44 -1.57
C GLY A 412 -8.40 -3.30 -2.22
N SER A 413 -7.33 -2.83 -1.59
CA SER A 413 -6.44 -1.85 -2.19
C SER A 413 -5.87 -2.32 -3.54
N ASP A 414 -5.74 -3.64 -3.71
CA ASP A 414 -5.23 -4.26 -4.94
C ASP A 414 -6.20 -4.11 -6.13
N GLN A 415 -7.47 -3.77 -5.87
CA GLN A 415 -8.51 -3.59 -6.87
C GLN A 415 -8.76 -2.11 -7.21
N TRP A 416 -7.91 -1.22 -6.75
CA TRP A 416 -7.94 0.20 -7.09
C TRP A 416 -6.61 0.66 -7.68
N VAL A 417 -6.69 1.69 -8.54
CA VAL A 417 -5.55 2.19 -9.34
C VAL A 417 -4.28 2.46 -8.56
N ALA A 418 -4.39 3.09 -7.40
CA ALA A 418 -3.24 3.53 -6.63
C ALA A 418 -2.96 2.68 -5.38
N GLY A 419 -3.83 1.73 -5.05
CA GLY A 419 -3.68 0.96 -3.82
C GLY A 419 -4.07 1.75 -2.57
N TYR A 420 -3.15 1.92 -1.62
CA TYR A 420 -3.33 2.60 -0.35
C TYR A 420 -4.51 2.08 0.53
N MET A 421 -4.65 2.65 1.71
CA MET A 421 -5.82 2.44 2.58
C MET A 421 -7.08 3.03 1.95
N GLU A 422 -6.95 4.10 1.17
CA GLU A 422 -8.03 4.68 0.36
C GLU A 422 -8.68 3.67 -0.56
N GLY A 423 -7.87 2.96 -1.36
CA GLY A 423 -8.38 1.94 -2.28
C GLY A 423 -9.09 0.81 -1.56
N ALA A 424 -8.65 0.44 -0.36
CA ALA A 424 -9.32 -0.56 0.44
C ALA A 424 -10.71 -0.11 0.87
N VAL A 425 -10.85 1.11 1.43
CA VAL A 425 -12.15 1.65 1.86
C VAL A 425 -13.08 1.87 0.68
N ARG A 426 -12.58 2.53 -0.38
CA ARG A 426 -13.36 2.84 -1.60
C ARG A 426 -13.94 1.58 -2.24
N THR A 427 -13.12 0.58 -2.48
CA THR A 427 -13.57 -0.66 -3.14
C THR A 427 -14.42 -1.53 -2.23
N GLY A 428 -14.20 -1.49 -0.91
CA GLY A 428 -15.06 -2.16 0.07
C GLY A 428 -16.48 -1.63 0.04
N ARG A 429 -16.65 -0.30 0.09
CA ARG A 429 -17.96 0.37 -0.01
C ARG A 429 -18.64 0.10 -1.37
N ALA A 430 -17.88 0.20 -2.46
CA ALA A 430 -18.41 -0.09 -3.79
C ALA A 430 -18.91 -1.54 -3.94
N ALA A 431 -18.18 -2.51 -3.37
CA ALA A 431 -18.60 -3.91 -3.38
C ALA A 431 -19.88 -4.14 -2.57
N ALA A 432 -20.05 -3.47 -1.43
CA ALA A 432 -21.27 -3.52 -0.64
C ALA A 432 -22.46 -2.93 -1.40
N GLU A 433 -22.29 -1.74 -1.98
CA GLU A 433 -23.32 -1.08 -2.78
C GLU A 433 -23.79 -1.95 -3.96
N GLU A 434 -22.85 -2.56 -4.69
CA GLU A 434 -23.20 -3.44 -5.83
C GLU A 434 -23.88 -4.73 -5.36
N ALA A 435 -23.48 -5.31 -4.24
CA ALA A 435 -24.12 -6.49 -3.67
C ALA A 435 -25.57 -6.19 -3.29
N LEU A 436 -25.84 -5.01 -2.71
CA LEU A 436 -27.19 -4.58 -2.35
C LEU A 436 -28.10 -4.27 -3.56
N ARG A 437 -27.52 -3.79 -4.67
CA ARG A 437 -28.31 -3.52 -5.91
C ARG A 437 -28.80 -4.79 -6.59
N ARG A 438 -28.15 -5.91 -6.38
CA ARG A 438 -28.43 -7.17 -7.09
C ARG A 438 -28.98 -8.29 -6.20
N GLY A 439 -29.02 -8.10 -4.89
CA GLY A 439 -29.66 -8.99 -3.91
C GLY A 439 -31.10 -8.58 -3.67
#